data_a61877568691ae460fd9303889a786d4
#
_entry.id   a61877568691ae460fd9303889a786d4
#
_cell.length_a   1.000
_cell.length_b   1.000
_cell.length_c   1.000
_cell.angle_alpha   90.00
_cell.angle_beta   90.00
_cell.angle_gamma   90.00
#
_symmetry.space_group_name_H-M   'P 1'
#
loop_
_entity.id
_entity.type
_entity.pdbx_description
1 polymer ?
#
loop_
_entity_poly.entity_id
_entity_poly.type
_entity_poly.pdbx_seq_one_letter_code
_entity_poly.pdbx_strand_id
1 'polypeptide(L)'
;MTYATFEQLESQVFKKAKKRRVAVVEAADTHVLEAVRHAVEVGLVEPLLFGKRAEVEAKLAAMDLDITAWEIVDSPEPAISALQAGIAVKEGRADFILKGLIATGQLLKGLFKEETGFRTGRLISHMNIVQLRTYSKLLALCDAAINIAPTLEQ
;
A
#
# COMPACT_ATOMS: atom_id res chain seq x y z
N MET A 1 -1.33 -13.79 -20.94
CA MET A 1 -2.76 -13.59 -20.60
C MET A 1 -3.06 -12.11 -20.66
N THR A 2 -4.19 -11.74 -21.26
CA THR A 2 -4.62 -10.34 -21.35
C THR A 2 -5.92 -10.20 -20.55
N TYR A 3 -5.97 -9.25 -19.63
CA TYR A 3 -7.17 -8.97 -18.85
C TYR A 3 -7.92 -7.78 -19.47
N ALA A 4 -9.25 -7.92 -19.58
CA ALA A 4 -10.11 -6.87 -20.12
C ALA A 4 -10.68 -5.99 -18.99
N THR A 5 -10.89 -6.54 -17.80
CA THR A 5 -11.50 -5.85 -16.66
C THR A 5 -10.74 -6.11 -15.36
N PHE A 6 -10.94 -5.23 -14.37
CA PHE A 6 -10.44 -5.45 -13.02
C PHE A 6 -11.02 -6.71 -12.37
N GLU A 7 -12.31 -7.03 -12.61
CA GLU A 7 -12.94 -8.24 -12.10
C GLU A 7 -12.23 -9.52 -12.56
N GLN A 8 -11.77 -9.56 -13.82
CA GLN A 8 -10.97 -10.67 -14.33
C GLN A 8 -9.62 -10.77 -13.64
N LEU A 9 -8.98 -9.62 -13.36
CA LEU A 9 -7.72 -9.58 -12.63
C LEU A 9 -7.91 -10.05 -11.19
N GLU A 10 -8.90 -9.54 -10.48
CA GLU A 10 -9.26 -9.92 -9.13
C GLU A 10 -9.54 -11.42 -9.02
N SER A 11 -10.34 -11.98 -9.91
CA SER A 11 -10.65 -13.42 -9.90
C SER A 11 -9.40 -14.30 -10.07
N GLN A 12 -8.36 -13.83 -10.74
CA GLN A 12 -7.07 -14.54 -10.80
C GLN A 12 -6.25 -14.39 -9.53
N VAL A 13 -6.32 -13.23 -8.89
CA VAL A 13 -5.67 -13.01 -7.59
C VAL A 13 -6.28 -13.94 -6.55
N PHE A 14 -7.62 -14.01 -6.45
CA PHE A 14 -8.32 -14.92 -5.53
C PHE A 14 -7.99 -16.40 -5.75
N LYS A 15 -7.83 -16.84 -7.01
CA LYS A 15 -7.44 -18.23 -7.32
C LYS A 15 -6.02 -18.60 -6.86
N LYS A 16 -5.15 -17.61 -6.75
CA LYS A 16 -3.72 -17.80 -6.38
C LYS A 16 -3.44 -17.43 -4.94
N ALA A 17 -4.39 -16.91 -4.20
CA ALA A 17 -4.16 -16.15 -2.99
C ALA A 17 -3.70 -17.00 -1.80
N LYS A 18 -2.42 -16.95 -1.54
CA LYS A 18 -1.92 -16.81 -0.18
C LYS A 18 -2.24 -15.38 0.27
N LYS A 19 -2.95 -15.21 1.40
CA LYS A 19 -3.13 -13.89 2.02
C LYS A 19 -1.80 -13.17 2.13
N ARG A 20 -1.76 -11.90 1.76
CA ARG A 20 -0.57 -11.05 1.81
C ARG A 20 -0.68 -10.07 2.98
N ARG A 21 0.40 -9.85 3.69
CA ARG A 21 0.45 -8.83 4.73
C ARG A 21 0.73 -7.46 4.11
N VAL A 22 -0.12 -6.48 4.43
CA VAL A 22 0.03 -5.10 3.95
C VAL A 22 0.42 -4.18 5.09
N ALA A 23 1.54 -3.47 4.94
CA ALA A 23 1.94 -2.39 5.84
C ALA A 23 1.23 -1.09 5.43
N VAL A 24 0.27 -0.64 6.25
CA VAL A 24 -0.53 0.58 5.99
C VAL A 24 0.12 1.76 6.71
N VAL A 25 0.72 2.69 5.96
CA VAL A 25 1.44 3.83 6.53
C VAL A 25 0.50 4.99 6.76
N GLU A 26 0.47 5.56 7.97
CA GLU A 26 -0.47 6.60 8.42
C GLU A 26 -1.91 6.15 8.21
N ALA A 27 -2.25 5.07 8.93
CA ALA A 27 -3.53 4.37 8.78
C ALA A 27 -4.74 5.11 9.39
N ALA A 28 -4.55 6.20 10.14
CA ALA A 28 -5.61 6.92 10.86
C ALA A 28 -6.54 7.74 9.94
N ASP A 29 -7.01 7.13 8.85
CA ASP A 29 -7.95 7.71 7.89
C ASP A 29 -9.11 6.75 7.61
N THR A 30 -10.34 7.26 7.63
CA THR A 30 -11.55 6.44 7.47
C THR A 30 -11.60 5.74 6.13
N HIS A 31 -11.28 6.42 5.03
CA HIS A 31 -11.34 5.83 3.69
C HIS A 31 -10.26 4.75 3.49
N VAL A 32 -9.07 4.99 4.06
CA VAL A 32 -7.99 4.00 4.05
C VAL A 32 -8.41 2.75 4.82
N LEU A 33 -8.97 2.92 6.03
CA LEU A 33 -9.41 1.80 6.86
C LEU A 33 -10.61 1.06 6.26
N GLU A 34 -11.54 1.75 5.58
CA GLU A 34 -12.64 1.12 4.83
C GLU A 34 -12.12 0.25 3.69
N ALA A 35 -11.16 0.76 2.91
CA ALA A 35 -10.53 -0.01 1.84
C ALA A 35 -9.78 -1.23 2.37
N VAL A 36 -9.04 -1.08 3.47
CA VAL A 36 -8.34 -2.18 4.14
C VAL A 36 -9.34 -3.21 4.68
N ARG A 37 -10.42 -2.77 5.34
CA ARG A 37 -11.48 -3.64 5.83
C ARG A 37 -12.05 -4.49 4.69
N HIS A 38 -12.44 -3.86 3.60
CA HIS A 38 -12.97 -4.58 2.44
C HIS A 38 -11.98 -5.62 1.92
N ALA A 39 -10.70 -5.27 1.79
CA ALA A 39 -9.65 -6.20 1.36
C ALA A 39 -9.45 -7.39 2.32
N VAL A 40 -9.65 -7.17 3.63
CA VAL A 40 -9.62 -8.23 4.65
C VAL A 40 -10.85 -9.13 4.54
N GLU A 41 -12.05 -8.55 4.41
CA GLU A 41 -13.32 -9.28 4.28
C GLU A 41 -13.33 -10.23 3.08
N VAL A 42 -12.78 -9.77 1.95
CA VAL A 42 -12.66 -10.62 0.75
C VAL A 42 -11.43 -11.55 0.78
N GLY A 43 -10.66 -11.54 1.87
CA GLY A 43 -9.57 -12.49 2.09
C GLY A 43 -8.27 -12.19 1.33
N LEU A 44 -8.08 -10.96 0.84
CA LEU A 44 -6.88 -10.56 0.09
C LEU A 44 -5.68 -10.28 0.97
N VAL A 45 -5.88 -9.58 2.09
CA VAL A 45 -4.79 -9.08 2.92
C VAL A 45 -4.98 -9.33 4.41
N GLU A 46 -3.86 -9.27 5.14
CA GLU A 46 -3.78 -9.10 6.59
C GLU A 46 -3.08 -7.77 6.86
N PRO A 47 -3.73 -6.80 7.52
CA PRO A 47 -3.15 -5.49 7.72
C PRO A 47 -2.16 -5.45 8.91
N LEU A 48 -1.10 -4.66 8.74
CA LEU A 48 -0.21 -4.18 9.77
C LEU A 48 -0.26 -2.65 9.71
N LEU A 49 -0.87 -2.01 10.71
CA LEU A 49 -1.17 -0.58 10.69
C LEU A 49 -0.05 0.21 11.37
N PHE A 50 0.43 1.26 10.71
CA PHE A 50 1.43 2.19 11.24
C PHE A 50 0.81 3.58 11.37
N GLY A 51 1.09 4.24 12.50
CA GLY A 51 0.61 5.58 12.81
C GLY A 51 0.45 5.77 14.30
N LYS A 52 -0.02 6.91 14.75
CA LYS A 52 -0.31 7.14 16.16
C LYS A 52 -1.41 6.20 16.65
N ARG A 53 -1.04 5.30 17.54
CA ARG A 53 -1.94 4.25 18.05
C ARG A 53 -3.30 4.79 18.46
N ALA A 54 -3.34 5.84 19.28
CA ALA A 54 -4.58 6.39 19.77
C ALA A 54 -5.51 6.93 18.66
N GLU A 55 -4.91 7.51 17.59
CA GLU A 55 -5.68 8.00 16.44
C GLU A 55 -6.24 6.85 15.60
N VAL A 56 -5.44 5.79 15.39
CA VAL A 56 -5.86 4.58 14.66
C VAL A 56 -6.97 3.86 15.43
N GLU A 57 -6.80 3.62 16.73
CA GLU A 57 -7.80 2.96 17.58
C GLU A 57 -9.12 3.74 17.63
N ALA A 58 -9.06 5.07 17.75
CA ALA A 58 -10.24 5.92 17.70
C ALA A 58 -11.01 5.81 16.37
N LYS A 59 -10.29 5.71 15.25
CA LYS A 59 -10.91 5.52 13.93
C LYS A 59 -11.54 4.13 13.78
N LEU A 60 -10.86 3.08 14.22
CA LEU A 60 -11.39 1.71 14.20
C LEU A 60 -12.66 1.61 15.06
N ALA A 61 -12.64 2.16 16.27
CA ALA A 61 -13.80 2.20 17.15
C ALA A 61 -14.98 2.97 16.54
N ALA A 62 -14.72 4.10 15.88
CA ALA A 62 -15.76 4.88 15.18
C ALA A 62 -16.38 4.14 13.98
N MET A 63 -15.74 3.10 13.49
CA MET A 63 -16.19 2.23 12.41
C MET A 63 -16.79 0.90 12.91
N ASP A 64 -17.00 0.75 14.22
CA ASP A 64 -17.44 -0.49 14.87
C ASP A 64 -16.54 -1.70 14.55
N LEU A 65 -15.24 -1.47 14.36
CA LEU A 65 -14.26 -2.51 14.12
C LEU A 65 -13.57 -2.93 15.43
N ASP A 66 -13.30 -4.21 15.55
CA ASP A 66 -12.53 -4.74 16.68
C ASP A 66 -11.09 -4.25 16.59
N ILE A 67 -10.71 -3.38 17.54
CA ILE A 67 -9.37 -2.79 17.62
C ILE A 67 -8.28 -3.85 17.88
N THR A 68 -8.66 -5.02 18.39
CA THR A 68 -7.72 -6.13 18.66
C THR A 68 -7.49 -7.04 17.46
N ALA A 69 -8.34 -6.94 16.44
CA ALA A 69 -8.25 -7.79 15.25
C ALA A 69 -7.04 -7.47 14.36
N TRP A 70 -6.49 -6.24 14.47
CA TRP A 70 -5.41 -5.78 13.62
C TRP A 70 -4.21 -5.31 14.44
N GLU A 71 -3.02 -5.71 14.02
CA GLU A 71 -1.76 -5.29 14.65
C GLU A 71 -1.50 -3.81 14.36
N ILE A 72 -1.32 -3.01 15.41
CA ILE A 72 -0.99 -1.58 15.32
C ILE A 72 0.43 -1.37 15.84
N VAL A 73 1.28 -0.80 14.99
CA VAL A 73 2.62 -0.33 15.34
C VAL A 73 2.54 1.17 15.61
N ASP A 74 2.74 1.55 16.86
CA ASP A 74 2.71 2.96 17.26
C ASP A 74 3.86 3.73 16.64
N SER A 75 3.55 4.83 15.97
CA SER A 75 4.50 5.66 15.26
C SER A 75 4.13 7.13 15.46
N PRO A 76 4.95 7.91 16.18
CA PRO A 76 4.60 9.28 16.57
C PRO A 76 4.62 10.27 15.40
N GLU A 77 5.35 9.96 14.32
CA GLU A 77 5.57 10.84 13.18
C GLU A 77 5.48 10.07 11.84
N PRO A 78 4.95 10.71 10.78
CA PRO A 78 4.78 10.07 9.46
C PRO A 78 6.08 9.51 8.85
N ALA A 79 7.22 10.19 9.07
CA ALA A 79 8.51 9.71 8.57
C ALA A 79 8.98 8.43 9.30
N ILE A 80 8.61 8.27 10.58
CA ILE A 80 8.90 7.09 11.38
C ILE A 80 7.97 5.95 10.95
N SER A 81 6.67 6.22 10.75
CA SER A 81 5.72 5.25 10.20
C SER A 81 6.20 4.66 8.88
N ALA A 82 6.66 5.50 7.96
CA ALA A 82 7.18 5.06 6.66
C ALA A 82 8.46 4.22 6.80
N LEU A 83 9.39 4.63 7.68
CA LEU A 83 10.60 3.87 7.97
C LEU A 83 10.28 2.48 8.56
N GLN A 84 9.45 2.44 9.59
CA GLN A 84 9.06 1.18 10.25
C GLN A 84 8.33 0.23 9.30
N ALA A 85 7.43 0.75 8.46
CA ALA A 85 6.76 -0.03 7.43
C ALA A 85 7.76 -0.60 6.40
N GLY A 86 8.74 0.17 5.99
CA GLY A 86 9.83 -0.29 5.11
C GLY A 86 10.66 -1.40 5.75
N ILE A 87 11.01 -1.26 7.03
CA ILE A 87 11.72 -2.30 7.81
C ILE A 87 10.85 -3.57 7.91
N ALA A 88 9.54 -3.44 8.17
CA ALA A 88 8.64 -4.57 8.26
C ALA A 88 8.58 -5.38 6.95
N VAL A 89 8.64 -4.72 5.80
CA VAL A 89 8.74 -5.39 4.49
C VAL A 89 10.10 -6.08 4.33
N LYS A 90 11.20 -5.43 4.68
CA LYS A 90 12.55 -6.02 4.63
C LYS A 90 12.66 -7.27 5.49
N GLU A 91 12.04 -7.27 6.66
CA GLU A 91 12.03 -8.39 7.61
C GLU A 91 11.01 -9.49 7.26
N GLY A 92 10.21 -9.32 6.20
CA GLY A 92 9.17 -10.26 5.79
C GLY A 92 7.93 -10.25 6.70
N ARG A 93 7.76 -9.24 7.55
CA ARG A 93 6.55 -9.02 8.36
C ARG A 93 5.41 -8.46 7.53
N ALA A 94 5.70 -7.81 6.41
CA ALA A 94 4.75 -7.39 5.39
C ALA A 94 5.28 -7.72 3.99
N ASP A 95 4.38 -7.90 3.03
CA ASP A 95 4.71 -8.20 1.64
C ASP A 95 4.80 -6.93 0.78
N PHE A 96 4.03 -5.90 1.13
CA PHE A 96 3.97 -4.62 0.42
C PHE A 96 3.45 -3.49 1.31
N ILE A 97 3.54 -2.26 0.80
CA ILE A 97 3.16 -1.06 1.53
C ILE A 97 1.94 -0.42 0.85
N LEU A 98 0.95 -0.04 1.66
CA LEU A 98 -0.17 0.81 1.27
C LEU A 98 0.03 2.20 1.86
N LYS A 99 0.00 3.21 1.01
CA LYS A 99 0.04 4.61 1.43
C LYS A 99 -1.32 5.02 2.01
N GLY A 100 -1.36 5.40 3.27
CA GLY A 100 -2.49 6.05 3.91
C GLY A 100 -2.42 7.58 3.80
N LEU A 101 -2.75 8.29 4.89
CA LEU A 101 -2.82 9.75 4.92
C LEU A 101 -1.43 10.38 5.12
N ILE A 102 -0.55 10.21 4.17
CA ILE A 102 0.82 10.76 4.17
C ILE A 102 1.15 11.36 2.80
N ALA A 103 1.88 12.48 2.78
CA ALA A 103 2.40 13.04 1.53
C ALA A 103 3.40 12.07 0.87
N THR A 104 3.34 11.93 -0.45
CA THR A 104 4.20 10.98 -1.20
C THR A 104 5.69 11.24 -0.95
N GLY A 105 6.11 12.51 -0.89
CA GLY A 105 7.50 12.87 -0.59
C GLY A 105 7.94 12.44 0.81
N GLN A 106 7.07 12.52 1.82
CA GLN A 106 7.37 12.05 3.18
C GLN A 106 7.45 10.52 3.23
N LEU A 107 6.54 9.83 2.56
CA LEU A 107 6.57 8.37 2.43
C LEU A 107 7.91 7.93 1.81
N LEU A 108 8.26 8.46 0.65
CA LEU A 108 9.48 8.10 -0.06
C LEU A 108 10.74 8.44 0.77
N LYS A 109 10.74 9.58 1.48
CA LYS A 109 11.86 9.95 2.38
C LYS A 109 12.06 8.92 3.49
N GLY A 110 10.99 8.37 4.06
CA GLY A 110 11.07 7.29 5.06
C GLY A 110 11.52 5.96 4.44
N LEU A 111 10.93 5.58 3.30
CA LEU A 111 11.25 4.33 2.60
C LEU A 111 12.66 4.28 2.03
N PHE A 112 13.29 5.44 1.74
CA PHE A 112 14.66 5.49 1.20
C PHE A 112 15.74 5.64 2.25
N LYS A 113 15.41 5.45 3.50
CA LYS A 113 16.41 5.26 4.55
C LYS A 113 17.18 3.96 4.32
N GLU A 114 18.45 3.94 4.66
CA GLU A 114 19.34 2.79 4.43
C GLU A 114 18.82 1.52 5.10
N GLU A 115 18.23 1.67 6.27
CA GLU A 115 17.69 0.59 7.10
C GLU A 115 16.62 -0.24 6.38
N THR A 116 15.84 0.37 5.50
CA THR A 116 14.77 -0.31 4.76
C THR A 116 15.26 -1.19 3.62
N GLY A 117 16.44 -0.89 3.06
CA GLY A 117 16.99 -1.60 1.92
C GLY A 117 16.33 -1.30 0.56
N PHE A 118 15.42 -0.32 0.47
CA PHE A 118 14.75 0.02 -0.80
C PHE A 118 15.65 0.79 -1.79
N ARG A 119 16.77 1.38 -1.33
CA ARG A 119 17.75 2.03 -2.22
C ARG A 119 18.64 1.00 -2.89
N THR A 120 18.18 0.47 -4.02
CA THR A 120 18.90 -0.57 -4.77
C THR A 120 19.83 -0.01 -5.87
N GLY A 121 19.91 1.31 -6.02
CA GLY A 121 20.59 1.96 -7.15
C GLY A 121 19.82 1.91 -8.48
N ARG A 122 18.65 1.26 -8.50
CA ARG A 122 17.76 1.23 -9.68
C ARG A 122 16.82 2.42 -9.68
N LEU A 123 16.37 2.81 -10.86
CA LEU A 123 15.32 3.80 -11.04
C LEU A 123 14.01 3.28 -10.45
N ILE A 124 13.33 4.13 -9.70
CA ILE A 124 11.96 3.86 -9.26
C ILE A 124 11.02 4.40 -10.32
N SER A 125 10.08 3.58 -10.72
CA SER A 125 9.03 3.95 -11.66
C SER A 125 7.66 3.81 -11.04
N HIS A 126 6.70 4.55 -11.58
CA HIS A 126 5.30 4.50 -11.20
C HIS A 126 4.49 3.82 -12.32
N MET A 127 3.58 2.93 -11.95
CA MET A 127 2.70 2.26 -12.90
C MET A 127 1.25 2.34 -12.44
N ASN A 128 0.39 2.86 -13.30
CA ASN A 128 -1.06 2.81 -13.14
C ASN A 128 -1.65 1.74 -14.04
N ILE A 129 -2.60 0.97 -13.52
CA ILE A 129 -3.45 0.11 -14.34
C ILE A 129 -4.82 0.79 -14.44
N VAL A 130 -5.30 1.00 -15.65
CA VAL A 130 -6.56 1.69 -15.91
C VAL A 130 -7.49 0.85 -16.77
N GLN A 131 -8.79 0.93 -16.48
CA GLN A 131 -9.87 0.37 -17.28
C GLN A 131 -10.63 1.50 -17.93
N LEU A 132 -10.64 1.54 -19.25
CA LEU A 132 -11.37 2.55 -20.03
C LEU A 132 -12.64 1.95 -20.61
N ARG A 133 -13.73 2.73 -20.62
CA ARG A 133 -15.01 2.29 -21.23
C ARG A 133 -14.90 2.08 -22.75
N THR A 134 -13.98 2.80 -23.39
CA THR A 134 -13.79 2.84 -24.84
C THR A 134 -12.68 1.92 -25.33
N TYR A 135 -12.02 1.17 -24.45
CA TYR A 135 -10.93 0.28 -24.81
C TYR A 135 -11.10 -1.10 -24.15
N SER A 136 -10.95 -2.15 -24.94
CA SER A 136 -11.32 -3.51 -24.57
C SER A 136 -10.33 -4.25 -23.67
N LYS A 137 -9.27 -3.60 -23.21
CA LYS A 137 -8.23 -4.21 -22.36
C LYS A 137 -7.83 -3.26 -21.24
N LEU A 138 -7.30 -3.80 -20.15
CA LEU A 138 -6.59 -3.00 -19.16
C LEU A 138 -5.31 -2.42 -19.78
N LEU A 139 -5.04 -1.15 -19.48
CA LEU A 139 -3.83 -0.45 -19.89
C LEU A 139 -2.93 -0.24 -18.67
N ALA A 140 -1.64 -0.50 -18.85
CA ALA A 140 -0.61 -0.11 -17.89
C ALA A 140 0.05 1.18 -18.41
N LEU A 141 -0.04 2.26 -17.64
CA LEU A 141 0.56 3.56 -17.92
C LEU A 141 1.78 3.76 -17.02
N CYS A 142 2.94 3.95 -17.61
CA CYS A 142 4.24 4.12 -16.96
C CYS A 142 5.02 5.23 -17.69
N ASP A 143 5.66 6.20 -17.09
CA ASP A 143 5.62 6.67 -15.73
C ASP A 143 4.81 7.97 -15.65
N ALA A 144 3.79 8.03 -14.83
CA ALA A 144 2.88 9.18 -14.80
C ALA A 144 3.16 10.15 -13.62
N ALA A 145 4.09 9.84 -12.71
CA ALA A 145 4.19 10.60 -11.47
C ALA A 145 5.60 10.75 -10.88
N ILE A 146 6.53 9.86 -11.15
CA ILE A 146 7.87 9.89 -10.53
C ILE A 146 8.92 10.44 -11.49
N ASN A 147 8.96 9.95 -12.73
CA ASN A 147 9.91 10.39 -13.74
C ASN A 147 9.17 11.25 -14.79
N ILE A 148 9.19 12.58 -14.59
CA ILE A 148 8.36 13.52 -15.39
C ILE A 148 8.78 13.58 -16.85
N ALA A 149 10.06 13.41 -17.16
CA ALA A 149 10.59 13.43 -18.53
C ALA A 149 11.71 12.39 -18.65
N PRO A 150 11.36 11.08 -18.60
CA PRO A 150 12.36 10.02 -18.64
C PRO A 150 13.11 10.01 -19.97
N THR A 151 14.40 9.69 -19.92
CA THR A 151 15.20 9.40 -21.11
C THR A 151 14.90 8.00 -21.64
N LEU A 152 15.44 7.66 -22.82
CA LEU A 152 15.28 6.31 -23.39
C LEU A 152 15.90 5.21 -22.49
N GLU A 153 16.92 5.57 -21.70
CA GLU A 153 17.63 4.65 -20.79
C GLU A 153 16.92 4.49 -19.44
N GLN A 154 16.06 5.42 -19.09
CA GLN A 154 15.20 5.42 -17.91
C GLN A 154 13.87 4.74 -18.18
#